data_96273f91188bdcc8e752953409d53ee6
#
_entry.id   96273f91188bdcc8e752953409d53ee6
#
_cell.length_a   1.000
_cell.length_b   1.000
_cell.length_c   1.000
_cell.angle_alpha   90.00
_cell.angle_beta   90.00
_cell.angle_gamma   90.00
#
_symmetry.space_group_name_H-M   'P 1'
#
loop_
_entity.id
_entity.type
_entity.pdbx_description
1 polymer ?
#
loop_
_entity_poly.entity_id
_entity_poly.type
_entity_poly.pdbx_seq_one_letter_code
_entity_poly.pdbx_strand_id
1 'polypeptide(L)'
;MSVYEFGPFQLDVERLLLSHAGEPVALGPKVVETLLALVEHPRQVLAKNALLDRIWPEGFVEEANLAQNIYVLRKTFRSHWGIDAIETVPRRGYRFTAPVALVDHVTSGSESVALAKARAKTPPVRRVAAALAGIAFVAASLVLVASYGFAHRATQTAQLSENGARLYEIGRYYWNQRTKISVQKSLVYFAQVVDSDPNSAVGYAGLAEANAMMGDYAYGADKPSTYFNRAKEYAQKALKLDPNSAEAHAVLGLIMLDKKQMAAATTELERAIALDPSYGPAREWYGISLLGQGRVRDGFHQLRAAADLDPLSVATTAWLGSAAYFNRRFGEAIAYSRQALELSPQRTEVLVTIGEAYEAQGDFDAAIDAYKKFGAAAADHRAEASALMAHAYAMSHRMDQARTQLAYARAHARDVNPADLALAAASTGDRSIALGVLKNAHEHSAWIAFQYDARFDVLRTQREFAQLAQAS
;
A
#
# COMPACT_ATOMS: atom_id res chain seq x y z
N MET A 1 -19.13 20.29 -29.75
CA MET A 1 -18.61 19.52 -28.58
C MET A 1 -17.72 18.43 -29.13
N SER A 2 -16.41 18.52 -28.88
CA SER A 2 -15.46 17.51 -29.34
C SER A 2 -15.34 16.41 -28.30
N VAL A 3 -15.66 15.18 -28.68
CA VAL A 3 -15.60 14.00 -27.81
C VAL A 3 -14.65 12.98 -28.43
N TYR A 4 -13.66 12.52 -27.68
CA TYR A 4 -12.81 11.40 -28.06
C TYR A 4 -13.46 10.09 -27.64
N GLU A 5 -13.64 9.16 -28.60
CA GLU A 5 -14.13 7.81 -28.33
C GLU A 5 -13.01 6.79 -28.51
N PHE A 6 -12.86 5.90 -27.54
CA PHE A 6 -11.89 4.80 -27.56
C PHE A 6 -12.38 3.63 -26.73
N GLY A 7 -12.50 2.47 -27.34
CA GLY A 7 -13.10 1.30 -26.71
C GLY A 7 -14.50 1.62 -26.15
N PRO A 8 -14.77 1.32 -24.86
CA PRO A 8 -16.07 1.61 -24.24
C PRO A 8 -16.13 3.01 -23.61
N PHE A 9 -15.12 3.86 -23.83
CA PHE A 9 -15.02 5.17 -23.18
C PHE A 9 -15.29 6.32 -24.14
N GLN A 10 -15.84 7.39 -23.58
CA GLN A 10 -16.01 8.71 -24.20
C GLN A 10 -15.36 9.77 -23.31
N LEU A 11 -14.51 10.62 -23.87
CA LEU A 11 -13.86 11.74 -23.20
C LEU A 11 -14.38 13.05 -23.76
N ASP A 12 -15.18 13.77 -22.98
CA ASP A 12 -15.64 15.11 -23.28
C ASP A 12 -14.51 16.11 -22.99
N VAL A 13 -14.02 16.77 -24.04
CA VAL A 13 -12.89 17.71 -23.95
C VAL A 13 -13.24 18.99 -23.18
N GLU A 14 -14.44 19.51 -23.37
CA GLU A 14 -14.86 20.78 -22.77
C GLU A 14 -15.14 20.64 -21.26
N ARG A 15 -15.69 19.49 -20.87
CA ARG A 15 -16.03 19.19 -19.47
C ARG A 15 -14.90 18.49 -18.72
N LEU A 16 -13.85 18.07 -19.42
CA LEU A 16 -12.78 17.19 -18.88
C LEU A 16 -13.39 15.98 -18.12
N LEU A 17 -14.35 15.32 -18.76
CA LEU A 17 -15.09 14.22 -18.18
C LEU A 17 -14.93 12.94 -19.00
N LEU A 18 -14.44 11.89 -18.33
CA LEU A 18 -14.44 10.53 -18.90
C LEU A 18 -15.74 9.84 -18.53
N SER A 19 -16.38 9.18 -19.50
CA SER A 19 -17.53 8.30 -19.27
C SER A 19 -17.28 6.90 -19.83
N HIS A 20 -17.88 5.90 -19.19
CA HIS A 20 -17.88 4.49 -19.60
C HIS A 20 -19.33 4.03 -19.74
N ALA A 21 -19.72 3.59 -20.95
CA ALA A 21 -21.09 3.20 -21.25
C ALA A 21 -22.16 4.25 -20.83
N GLY A 22 -21.82 5.54 -20.96
CA GLY A 22 -22.69 6.67 -20.59
C GLY A 22 -22.63 7.10 -19.14
N GLU A 23 -21.99 6.34 -18.25
CA GLU A 23 -21.84 6.69 -16.83
C GLU A 23 -20.51 7.42 -16.57
N PRO A 24 -20.49 8.50 -15.76
CA PRO A 24 -19.27 9.22 -15.44
C PRO A 24 -18.25 8.35 -14.68
N VAL A 25 -16.99 8.40 -15.09
CA VAL A 25 -15.89 7.77 -14.38
C VAL A 25 -15.18 8.82 -13.53
N ALA A 26 -15.18 8.65 -12.22
CA ALA A 26 -14.55 9.60 -11.28
C ALA A 26 -13.03 9.57 -11.41
N LEU A 27 -12.46 10.58 -12.06
CA LEU A 27 -11.01 10.79 -12.19
C LEU A 27 -10.66 12.22 -11.76
N GLY A 28 -9.49 12.39 -11.14
CA GLY A 28 -8.97 13.72 -10.82
C GLY A 28 -8.65 14.54 -12.09
N PRO A 29 -8.76 15.88 -12.04
CA PRO A 29 -8.58 16.75 -13.22
C PRO A 29 -7.26 16.50 -13.95
N LYS A 30 -6.13 16.39 -13.24
CA LYS A 30 -4.81 16.15 -13.85
C LYS A 30 -4.66 14.75 -14.46
N VAL A 31 -5.44 13.78 -14.00
CA VAL A 31 -5.52 12.44 -14.63
C VAL A 31 -6.24 12.52 -15.96
N VAL A 32 -7.34 13.29 -16.02
CA VAL A 32 -8.11 13.51 -17.26
C VAL A 32 -7.30 14.33 -18.27
N GLU A 33 -6.59 15.37 -17.83
CA GLU A 33 -5.68 16.15 -18.67
C GLU A 33 -4.55 15.27 -19.25
N THR A 34 -4.00 14.32 -18.44
CA THR A 34 -3.01 13.35 -18.90
C THR A 34 -3.59 12.42 -19.97
N LEU A 35 -4.82 11.95 -19.77
CA LEU A 35 -5.52 11.13 -20.74
C LEU A 35 -5.76 11.91 -22.04
N LEU A 36 -6.25 13.14 -21.93
CA LEU A 36 -6.48 14.01 -23.10
C LEU A 36 -5.20 14.20 -23.92
N ALA A 37 -4.08 14.50 -23.27
CA ALA A 37 -2.79 14.64 -23.94
C ALA A 37 -2.41 13.36 -24.72
N LEU A 38 -2.71 12.19 -24.18
CA LEU A 38 -2.39 10.90 -24.80
C LEU A 38 -3.34 10.54 -25.96
N VAL A 39 -4.64 10.78 -25.81
CA VAL A 39 -5.65 10.44 -26.85
C VAL A 39 -5.65 11.40 -28.04
N GLU A 40 -5.15 12.61 -27.87
CA GLU A 40 -4.91 13.55 -28.97
C GLU A 40 -3.76 13.11 -29.89
N HIS A 41 -2.86 12.25 -29.39
CA HIS A 41 -1.70 11.74 -30.14
C HIS A 41 -1.66 10.20 -30.13
N PRO A 42 -2.69 9.54 -30.64
CA PRO A 42 -2.80 8.08 -30.56
C PRO A 42 -1.63 7.43 -31.29
N ARG A 43 -1.08 6.37 -30.68
CA ARG A 43 0.07 5.58 -31.17
C ARG A 43 1.40 6.33 -31.25
N GLN A 44 1.47 7.61 -30.90
CA GLN A 44 2.73 8.36 -30.79
C GLN A 44 3.32 8.22 -29.39
N VAL A 45 4.66 8.21 -29.30
CA VAL A 45 5.36 8.24 -28.01
C VAL A 45 5.50 9.69 -27.57
N LEU A 46 4.83 10.06 -26.50
CA LEU A 46 4.98 11.37 -25.88
C LEU A 46 6.07 11.30 -24.80
N ALA A 47 7.05 12.20 -24.92
CA ALA A 47 8.14 12.28 -23.94
C ALA A 47 7.60 12.70 -22.57
N LYS A 48 8.21 12.18 -21.49
CA LYS A 48 7.79 12.51 -20.11
C LYS A 48 7.80 14.01 -19.86
N ASN A 49 8.87 14.69 -20.24
CA ASN A 49 9.00 16.14 -20.03
C ASN A 49 7.90 16.90 -20.83
N ALA A 50 7.61 16.52 -22.05
CA ALA A 50 6.56 17.15 -22.84
C ALA A 50 5.16 16.99 -22.21
N LEU A 51 4.88 15.83 -21.57
CA LEU A 51 3.67 15.63 -20.82
C LEU A 51 3.65 16.46 -19.53
N LEU A 52 4.78 16.53 -18.81
CA LEU A 52 4.89 17.33 -17.59
C LEU A 52 4.68 18.82 -17.90
N ASP A 53 5.36 19.36 -18.90
CA ASP A 53 5.24 20.78 -19.31
C ASP A 53 3.81 21.12 -19.73
N ARG A 54 3.13 20.21 -20.41
CA ARG A 54 1.76 20.40 -20.87
C ARG A 54 0.73 20.38 -19.74
N ILE A 55 0.88 19.43 -18.79
CA ILE A 55 -0.12 19.21 -17.74
C ILE A 55 0.09 20.14 -16.55
N TRP A 56 1.34 20.58 -16.33
CA TRP A 56 1.73 21.49 -15.25
C TRP A 56 2.59 22.66 -15.75
N PRO A 57 2.05 23.56 -16.56
CA PRO A 57 2.83 24.61 -17.21
C PRO A 57 3.44 25.63 -16.24
N GLU A 58 2.88 25.77 -15.03
CA GLU A 58 3.31 26.77 -14.05
C GLU A 58 4.11 26.20 -12.87
N GLY A 59 4.46 24.91 -12.89
CA GLY A 59 5.05 24.23 -11.74
C GLY A 59 6.18 23.27 -12.07
N PHE A 60 7.21 23.24 -11.23
CA PHE A 60 8.21 22.16 -11.25
C PHE A 60 7.59 20.92 -10.61
N VAL A 61 7.21 19.96 -11.43
CA VAL A 61 6.53 18.72 -11.00
C VAL A 61 7.41 17.53 -11.32
N GLU A 62 7.61 16.62 -10.35
CA GLU A 62 8.42 15.42 -10.53
C GLU A 62 7.74 14.39 -11.45
N GLU A 63 8.55 13.59 -12.16
CA GLU A 63 8.07 12.51 -13.01
C GLU A 63 7.14 11.50 -12.28
N ALA A 64 7.25 11.41 -10.96
CA ALA A 64 6.41 10.57 -10.12
C ALA A 64 4.92 10.93 -10.25
N ASN A 65 4.57 12.21 -10.35
CA ASN A 65 3.17 12.65 -10.51
C ASN A 65 2.58 12.22 -11.86
N LEU A 66 3.39 12.29 -12.93
CA LEU A 66 2.97 11.77 -14.24
C LEU A 66 2.80 10.25 -14.22
N ALA A 67 3.73 9.54 -13.59
CA ALA A 67 3.64 8.09 -13.41
C ALA A 67 2.38 7.70 -12.63
N GLN A 68 2.00 8.51 -11.64
CA GLN A 68 0.76 8.39 -10.88
C GLN A 68 -0.48 8.48 -11.78
N ASN A 69 -0.57 9.52 -12.60
CA ASN A 69 -1.71 9.68 -13.51
C ASN A 69 -1.81 8.50 -14.48
N ILE A 70 -0.69 8.03 -15.02
CA ILE A 70 -0.63 6.86 -15.91
C ILE A 70 -1.12 5.59 -15.18
N TYR A 71 -0.72 5.39 -13.92
CA TYR A 71 -1.18 4.26 -13.12
C TYR A 71 -2.70 4.27 -12.91
N VAL A 72 -3.27 5.42 -12.54
CA VAL A 72 -4.72 5.58 -12.35
C VAL A 72 -5.47 5.25 -13.65
N LEU A 73 -5.00 5.77 -14.79
CA LEU A 73 -5.59 5.50 -16.09
C LEU A 73 -5.53 4.00 -16.45
N ARG A 74 -4.40 3.34 -16.24
CA ARG A 74 -4.26 1.89 -16.47
C ARG A 74 -5.20 1.08 -15.59
N LYS A 75 -5.30 1.42 -14.30
CA LYS A 75 -6.23 0.78 -13.36
C LYS A 75 -7.68 0.93 -13.87
N THR A 76 -8.06 2.14 -14.28
CA THR A 76 -9.40 2.43 -14.83
C THR A 76 -9.68 1.60 -16.07
N PHE A 77 -8.74 1.52 -17.01
CA PHE A 77 -8.93 0.74 -18.24
C PHE A 77 -9.00 -0.76 -17.99
N ARG A 78 -8.15 -1.29 -17.09
CA ARG A 78 -8.21 -2.71 -16.72
C ARG A 78 -9.53 -3.07 -16.02
N SER A 79 -10.06 -2.20 -15.16
CA SER A 79 -11.30 -2.48 -14.43
C SER A 79 -12.56 -2.40 -15.30
N HIS A 80 -12.59 -1.52 -16.32
CA HIS A 80 -13.78 -1.27 -17.13
C HIS A 80 -13.67 -1.83 -18.55
N TRP A 81 -12.46 -2.12 -19.03
CA TRP A 81 -12.20 -2.57 -20.41
C TRP A 81 -11.40 -3.87 -20.48
N GLY A 82 -10.74 -4.28 -19.40
CA GLY A 82 -9.95 -5.51 -19.35
C GLY A 82 -8.59 -5.43 -20.08
N ILE A 83 -8.20 -4.26 -20.61
CA ILE A 83 -6.92 -4.07 -21.32
C ILE A 83 -6.11 -2.93 -20.73
N ASP A 84 -4.81 -2.90 -21.06
CA ASP A 84 -3.92 -1.78 -20.78
C ASP A 84 -3.72 -0.96 -22.07
N ALA A 85 -4.42 0.16 -22.18
CA ALA A 85 -4.38 1.01 -23.38
C ALA A 85 -3.19 1.99 -23.39
N ILE A 86 -2.33 1.99 -22.36
CA ILE A 86 -1.17 2.87 -22.25
C ILE A 86 0.11 2.03 -22.13
N GLU A 87 1.02 2.17 -23.08
CA GLU A 87 2.32 1.51 -23.08
C GLU A 87 3.40 2.45 -22.52
N THR A 88 4.30 1.91 -21.67
CA THR A 88 5.54 2.61 -21.30
C THR A 88 6.63 2.27 -22.30
N VAL A 89 7.19 3.29 -22.96
CA VAL A 89 8.37 3.14 -23.80
C VAL A 89 9.60 3.52 -22.98
N PRO A 90 10.46 2.55 -22.61
CA PRO A 90 11.57 2.77 -21.69
C PRO A 90 12.44 3.94 -22.09
N ARG A 91 12.79 4.83 -21.16
CA ARG A 91 13.61 6.04 -21.33
C ARG A 91 13.07 7.10 -22.31
N ARG A 92 11.87 6.90 -22.87
CA ARG A 92 11.27 7.82 -23.86
C ARG A 92 9.98 8.45 -23.35
N GLY A 93 9.04 7.68 -22.79
CA GLY A 93 7.76 8.22 -22.34
C GLY A 93 6.61 7.23 -22.41
N TYR A 94 5.43 7.73 -22.78
CA TYR A 94 4.20 6.94 -22.81
C TYR A 94 3.52 7.02 -24.18
N ARG A 95 2.79 5.96 -24.55
CA ARG A 95 2.06 5.84 -25.80
C ARG A 95 0.67 5.31 -25.56
N PHE A 96 -0.36 5.94 -26.11
CA PHE A 96 -1.71 5.39 -26.15
C PHE A 96 -1.83 4.40 -27.30
N THR A 97 -2.22 3.16 -27.03
CA THR A 97 -2.15 2.06 -28.00
C THR A 97 -3.49 1.77 -28.68
N ALA A 98 -4.60 2.16 -28.04
CA ALA A 98 -5.93 1.89 -28.59
C ALA A 98 -6.29 2.84 -29.74
N PRO A 99 -7.18 2.42 -30.66
CA PRO A 99 -7.76 3.31 -31.65
C PRO A 99 -8.58 4.42 -30.99
N VAL A 100 -8.45 5.66 -31.48
CA VAL A 100 -9.18 6.83 -31.01
C VAL A 100 -9.92 7.45 -32.17
N ALA A 101 -11.21 7.75 -31.99
CA ALA A 101 -12.01 8.52 -32.93
C ALA A 101 -12.39 9.87 -32.30
N LEU A 102 -12.29 10.96 -33.04
CA LEU A 102 -12.82 12.26 -32.64
C LEU A 102 -14.23 12.39 -33.25
N VAL A 103 -15.23 12.58 -32.41
CA VAL A 103 -16.63 12.75 -32.81
C VAL A 103 -17.08 14.17 -32.48
N ASP A 104 -17.38 14.95 -33.50
CA ASP A 104 -17.98 16.28 -33.34
C ASP A 104 -19.50 16.16 -33.29
N HIS A 105 -20.08 16.24 -32.08
CA HIS A 105 -21.53 16.28 -31.92
C HIS A 105 -22.08 17.66 -32.28
N VAL A 106 -22.58 17.78 -33.50
CA VAL A 106 -23.54 18.84 -33.87
C VAL A 106 -24.88 18.46 -33.25
N THR A 107 -25.38 19.30 -32.38
CA THR A 107 -26.68 19.15 -31.71
C THR A 107 -27.81 18.89 -32.70
N SER A 108 -28.41 17.71 -32.65
CA SER A 108 -29.74 17.44 -33.22
C SER A 108 -30.55 16.65 -32.20
N GLY A 109 -31.75 17.19 -31.93
CA GLY A 109 -32.60 16.74 -30.86
C GLY A 109 -33.32 15.39 -31.10
N SER A 110 -33.79 14.92 -30.00
CA SER A 110 -34.88 13.97 -29.77
C SER A 110 -35.12 12.86 -30.78
N GLU A 111 -34.95 11.62 -30.32
CA GLU A 111 -35.96 10.59 -30.63
C GLU A 111 -35.96 9.46 -29.61
N SER A 112 -37.18 9.16 -29.17
CA SER A 112 -37.56 8.09 -28.26
C SER A 112 -37.35 6.71 -28.89
N VAL A 113 -36.77 5.75 -28.15
CA VAL A 113 -36.79 4.34 -28.58
C VAL A 113 -37.46 3.47 -27.54
N ALA A 114 -38.40 2.72 -28.08
CA ALA A 114 -39.34 1.85 -27.40
C ALA A 114 -38.70 0.66 -26.68
N LEU A 115 -39.35 0.28 -25.55
CA LEU A 115 -39.08 -0.95 -24.81
C LEU A 115 -39.33 -2.21 -25.65
N ALA A 116 -38.36 -3.07 -25.74
CA ALA A 116 -38.55 -4.49 -26.09
C ALA A 116 -38.59 -5.33 -24.80
N LYS A 117 -39.77 -5.87 -24.49
CA LYS A 117 -40.00 -6.82 -23.39
C LYS A 117 -39.39 -8.17 -23.69
N ALA A 118 -38.39 -8.60 -22.92
CA ALA A 118 -38.04 -10.00 -22.78
C ALA A 118 -38.44 -10.51 -21.38
N ARG A 119 -39.34 -11.48 -21.38
CA ARG A 119 -39.85 -12.16 -20.18
C ARG A 119 -38.82 -13.17 -19.69
N ALA A 120 -38.20 -12.93 -18.53
CA ALA A 120 -37.46 -13.94 -17.78
C ALA A 120 -38.17 -14.27 -16.49
N LYS A 121 -38.26 -15.57 -16.18
CA LYS A 121 -38.93 -16.14 -15.01
C LYS A 121 -38.22 -15.73 -13.73
N THR A 122 -38.96 -15.18 -12.75
CA THR A 122 -38.48 -14.73 -11.46
C THR A 122 -38.48 -15.84 -10.40
N PRO A 123 -37.42 -15.99 -9.59
CA PRO A 123 -37.47 -16.70 -8.32
C PRO A 123 -37.99 -15.77 -7.18
N PRO A 124 -38.38 -16.30 -6.01
CA PRO A 124 -39.25 -15.63 -5.05
C PRO A 124 -38.62 -14.39 -4.42
N VAL A 125 -39.25 -13.26 -4.66
CA VAL A 125 -38.81 -11.87 -4.42
C VAL A 125 -38.52 -11.50 -2.96
N ARG A 126 -38.98 -12.27 -1.97
CA ARG A 126 -38.90 -11.88 -0.55
C ARG A 126 -37.51 -12.04 0.10
N ARG A 127 -36.70 -12.99 -0.35
CA ARG A 127 -35.34 -13.20 0.22
C ARG A 127 -34.27 -12.31 -0.43
N VAL A 128 -34.47 -11.95 -1.69
CA VAL A 128 -33.53 -11.06 -2.43
C VAL A 128 -33.72 -9.60 -1.99
N ALA A 129 -34.96 -9.16 -1.73
CA ALA A 129 -35.24 -7.81 -1.25
C ALA A 129 -34.65 -7.53 0.15
N ALA A 130 -34.66 -8.52 1.04
CA ALA A 130 -34.05 -8.37 2.38
C ALA A 130 -32.51 -8.31 2.32
N ALA A 131 -31.88 -9.09 1.42
CA ALA A 131 -30.44 -9.05 1.21
C ALA A 131 -29.99 -7.72 0.56
N LEU A 132 -30.72 -7.26 -0.44
CA LEU A 132 -30.45 -5.94 -1.10
C LEU A 132 -30.67 -4.76 -0.16
N ALA A 133 -31.69 -4.81 0.70
CA ALA A 133 -31.93 -3.78 1.72
C ALA A 133 -30.82 -3.77 2.78
N GLY A 134 -30.31 -4.95 3.19
CA GLY A 134 -29.16 -5.06 4.08
C GLY A 134 -27.88 -4.50 3.47
N ILE A 135 -27.59 -4.81 2.21
CA ILE A 135 -26.43 -4.27 1.48
C ILE A 135 -26.57 -2.76 1.28
N ALA A 136 -27.75 -2.26 0.92
CA ALA A 136 -28.00 -0.82 0.78
C ALA A 136 -27.87 -0.07 2.11
N PHE A 137 -28.32 -0.66 3.22
CA PHE A 137 -28.17 -0.07 4.56
C PHE A 137 -26.69 -0.02 5.00
N VAL A 138 -25.92 -1.08 4.77
CA VAL A 138 -24.49 -1.11 5.07
C VAL A 138 -23.72 -0.12 4.19
N ALA A 139 -24.03 -0.05 2.89
CA ALA A 139 -23.43 0.92 1.98
C ALA A 139 -23.78 2.36 2.37
N ALA A 140 -25.04 2.65 2.70
CA ALA A 140 -25.46 3.97 3.17
C ALA A 140 -24.80 4.34 4.50
N SER A 141 -24.64 3.38 5.43
CA SER A 141 -23.95 3.61 6.70
C SER A 141 -22.47 3.90 6.49
N LEU A 142 -21.78 3.18 5.59
CA LEU A 142 -20.37 3.42 5.24
C LEU A 142 -20.19 4.80 4.59
N VAL A 143 -21.07 5.20 3.68
CA VAL A 143 -21.04 6.52 3.05
C VAL A 143 -21.27 7.61 4.10
N LEU A 144 -22.20 7.40 5.04
CA LEU A 144 -22.53 8.38 6.08
C LEU A 144 -21.36 8.56 7.06
N VAL A 145 -20.69 7.47 7.44
CA VAL A 145 -19.53 7.51 8.36
C VAL A 145 -18.30 8.08 7.66
N ALA A 146 -18.06 7.75 6.39
CA ALA A 146 -16.97 8.35 5.60
C ALA A 146 -17.20 9.87 5.41
N SER A 147 -18.46 10.27 5.14
CA SER A 147 -18.85 11.68 5.05
C SER A 147 -18.67 12.42 6.38
N TYR A 148 -18.90 11.74 7.51
CA TYR A 148 -18.71 12.32 8.84
C TYR A 148 -17.22 12.57 9.13
N GLY A 149 -16.33 11.60 8.89
CA GLY A 149 -14.89 11.76 9.10
C GLY A 149 -14.29 12.88 8.24
N PHE A 150 -14.68 12.93 6.96
CA PHE A 150 -14.28 14.01 6.07
C PHE A 150 -14.83 15.38 6.53
N ALA A 151 -16.10 15.44 6.91
CA ALA A 151 -16.71 16.67 7.42
C ALA A 151 -16.08 17.12 8.74
N HIS A 152 -15.75 16.19 9.64
CA HIS A 152 -15.08 16.50 10.89
C HIS A 152 -13.69 17.12 10.66
N ARG A 153 -12.87 16.54 9.80
CA ARG A 153 -11.55 17.09 9.42
C ARG A 153 -11.69 18.45 8.75
N ALA A 154 -12.65 18.61 7.83
CA ALA A 154 -12.92 19.89 7.18
C ALA A 154 -13.34 20.97 8.18
N THR A 155 -14.12 20.62 9.19
CA THR A 155 -14.52 21.54 10.28
C THR A 155 -13.32 21.94 11.12
N GLN A 156 -12.43 21.00 11.45
CA GLN A 156 -11.20 21.27 12.22
C GLN A 156 -10.21 22.17 11.45
N THR A 157 -10.05 21.93 10.14
CA THR A 157 -9.22 22.81 9.29
C THR A 157 -9.84 24.20 9.09
N ALA A 158 -11.18 24.30 9.06
CA ALA A 158 -11.87 25.59 8.98
C ALA A 158 -11.74 26.45 10.25
N GLN A 159 -11.29 25.88 11.37
CA GLN A 159 -10.98 26.61 12.60
C GLN A 159 -9.57 27.22 12.62
N LEU A 160 -8.71 26.86 11.65
CA LEU A 160 -7.40 27.45 11.50
C LEU A 160 -7.49 28.87 10.95
N SER A 161 -6.49 29.69 11.28
CA SER A 161 -6.25 30.93 10.55
C SER A 161 -6.01 30.62 9.06
N GLU A 162 -6.22 31.59 8.18
CA GLU A 162 -5.97 31.42 6.74
C GLU A 162 -4.54 30.94 6.46
N ASN A 163 -3.56 31.52 7.19
CA ASN A 163 -2.17 31.09 7.10
C ASN A 163 -1.98 29.67 7.64
N GLY A 164 -2.57 29.31 8.78
CA GLY A 164 -2.49 27.99 9.36
C GLY A 164 -3.09 26.92 8.44
N ALA A 165 -4.24 27.19 7.82
CA ALA A 165 -4.87 26.27 6.86
C ALA A 165 -3.96 26.01 5.66
N ARG A 166 -3.37 27.06 5.08
CA ARG A 166 -2.41 26.92 3.96
C ARG A 166 -1.18 26.11 4.36
N LEU A 167 -0.61 26.38 5.53
CA LEU A 167 0.55 25.63 6.05
C LEU A 167 0.21 24.16 6.30
N TYR A 168 -0.99 23.87 6.81
CA TYR A 168 -1.48 22.51 7.02
C TYR A 168 -1.57 21.73 5.71
N GLU A 169 -2.15 22.31 4.66
CA GLU A 169 -2.24 21.67 3.34
C GLU A 169 -0.86 21.37 2.75
N ILE A 170 0.10 22.30 2.88
CA ILE A 170 1.49 22.05 2.46
C ILE A 170 2.12 20.91 3.29
N GLY A 171 1.90 20.92 4.60
CA GLY A 171 2.36 19.85 5.49
C GLY A 171 1.81 18.48 5.08
N ARG A 172 0.51 18.40 4.79
CA ARG A 172 -0.17 17.17 4.29
C ARG A 172 0.39 16.72 2.95
N TYR A 173 0.59 17.64 2.02
CA TYR A 173 1.20 17.33 0.72
C TYR A 173 2.56 16.64 0.89
N TYR A 174 3.45 17.18 1.71
CA TYR A 174 4.75 16.59 1.95
C TYR A 174 4.65 15.27 2.74
N TRP A 175 3.77 15.17 3.72
CA TRP A 175 3.57 13.93 4.47
C TRP A 175 3.12 12.77 3.58
N ASN A 176 2.24 13.02 2.63
CA ASN A 176 1.73 11.99 1.71
C ASN A 176 2.80 11.38 0.80
N GLN A 177 3.88 12.09 0.52
CA GLN A 177 4.98 11.57 -0.31
C GLN A 177 5.82 10.48 0.38
N ARG A 178 5.77 10.36 1.70
CA ARG A 178 6.41 9.31 2.49
C ARG A 178 7.91 9.11 2.26
N THR A 179 8.64 10.12 1.71
CA THR A 179 10.10 10.08 1.60
C THR A 179 10.76 10.76 2.80
N LYS A 180 12.01 10.41 3.11
CA LYS A 180 12.76 11.05 4.21
C LYS A 180 12.70 12.58 4.15
N ILE A 181 13.02 13.14 2.98
CA ILE A 181 13.05 14.59 2.79
C ILE A 181 11.65 15.20 2.93
N SER A 182 10.63 14.55 2.38
CA SER A 182 9.27 15.07 2.45
C SER A 182 8.70 15.00 3.86
N VAL A 183 8.94 13.92 4.62
CA VAL A 183 8.52 13.83 6.02
C VAL A 183 9.23 14.87 6.89
N GLN A 184 10.51 15.14 6.64
CA GLN A 184 11.22 16.24 7.32
C GLN A 184 10.62 17.62 7.01
N LYS A 185 10.23 17.86 5.76
CA LYS A 185 9.52 19.11 5.38
C LYS A 185 8.15 19.19 6.05
N SER A 186 7.39 18.09 6.09
CA SER A 186 6.08 18.07 6.75
C SER A 186 6.17 18.46 8.22
N LEU A 187 7.21 18.01 8.95
CA LEU A 187 7.47 18.43 10.33
C LEU A 187 7.58 19.95 10.46
N VAL A 188 8.33 20.60 9.54
CA VAL A 188 8.51 22.06 9.56
C VAL A 188 7.18 22.77 9.36
N TYR A 189 6.37 22.34 8.39
CA TYR A 189 5.09 23.00 8.11
C TYR A 189 4.06 22.75 9.23
N PHE A 190 3.97 21.54 9.78
CA PHE A 190 3.08 21.31 10.90
C PHE A 190 3.50 22.06 12.19
N ALA A 191 4.81 22.26 12.40
CA ALA A 191 5.29 23.12 13.47
C ALA A 191 4.83 24.59 13.28
N GLN A 192 4.93 25.11 12.05
CA GLN A 192 4.43 26.46 11.73
C GLN A 192 2.89 26.57 11.88
N VAL A 193 2.12 25.47 11.62
CA VAL A 193 0.68 25.46 11.93
C VAL A 193 0.46 25.68 13.42
N VAL A 194 1.18 24.94 14.27
CA VAL A 194 1.05 25.05 15.72
C VAL A 194 1.53 26.41 16.25
N ASP A 195 2.54 27.00 15.61
CA ASP A 195 3.00 28.35 15.98
C ASP A 195 1.95 29.41 15.61
N SER A 196 1.27 29.27 14.46
CA SER A 196 0.19 30.19 14.03
C SER A 196 -1.10 29.97 14.83
N ASP A 197 -1.44 28.73 15.10
CA ASP A 197 -2.69 28.29 15.74
C ASP A 197 -2.39 27.33 16.90
N PRO A 198 -1.97 27.80 18.09
CA PRO A 198 -1.50 26.95 19.19
C PRO A 198 -2.54 25.99 19.78
N ASN A 199 -3.82 26.17 19.47
CA ASN A 199 -4.91 25.29 19.88
C ASN A 199 -5.40 24.38 18.73
N SER A 200 -4.59 24.22 17.70
CA SER A 200 -4.92 23.38 16.53
C SER A 200 -4.74 21.89 16.84
N ALA A 201 -5.82 21.14 16.97
CA ALA A 201 -5.77 19.67 17.08
C ALA A 201 -5.11 19.04 15.86
N VAL A 202 -5.47 19.49 14.64
CA VAL A 202 -4.92 18.96 13.38
C VAL A 202 -3.44 19.29 13.20
N GLY A 203 -2.97 20.43 13.69
CA GLY A 203 -1.54 20.77 13.70
C GLY A 203 -0.72 19.82 14.56
N TYR A 204 -1.19 19.52 15.78
CA TYR A 204 -0.55 18.55 16.67
C TYR A 204 -0.68 17.12 16.15
N ALA A 205 -1.81 16.74 15.53
CA ALA A 205 -1.95 15.44 14.88
C ALA A 205 -0.96 15.29 13.73
N GLY A 206 -0.78 16.30 12.89
CA GLY A 206 0.22 16.31 11.82
C GLY A 206 1.66 16.18 12.34
N LEU A 207 2.01 16.87 13.43
CA LEU A 207 3.31 16.69 14.09
C LEU A 207 3.48 15.28 14.64
N ALA A 208 2.43 14.69 15.20
CA ALA A 208 2.45 13.32 15.69
C ALA A 208 2.68 12.32 14.56
N GLU A 209 1.94 12.44 13.46
CA GLU A 209 2.09 11.60 12.26
C GLU A 209 3.50 11.69 11.68
N ALA A 210 4.02 12.91 11.50
CA ALA A 210 5.34 13.11 10.91
C ALA A 210 6.46 12.57 11.82
N ASN A 211 6.38 12.77 13.15
CA ASN A 211 7.34 12.15 14.08
C ASN A 211 7.22 10.62 14.11
N ALA A 212 6.02 10.07 14.09
CA ALA A 212 5.82 8.62 14.03
C ALA A 212 6.47 8.02 12.77
N MET A 213 6.32 8.68 11.64
CA MET A 213 6.94 8.30 10.37
C MET A 213 8.47 8.38 10.42
N MET A 214 9.03 9.42 11.07
CA MET A 214 10.49 9.53 11.27
C MET A 214 11.04 8.37 12.10
N GLY A 215 10.28 7.88 13.07
CA GLY A 215 10.63 6.72 13.90
C GLY A 215 10.49 5.41 13.13
N ASP A 216 9.35 5.18 12.51
CA ASP A 216 8.99 3.93 11.83
C ASP A 216 9.96 3.60 10.67
N TYR A 217 10.30 4.60 9.86
CA TYR A 217 11.25 4.44 8.75
C TYR A 217 12.71 4.71 9.14
N ALA A 218 13.02 4.96 10.40
CA ALA A 218 14.35 5.35 10.88
C ALA A 218 14.99 6.50 10.04
N TYR A 219 14.16 7.45 9.58
CA TYR A 219 14.60 8.55 8.70
C TYR A 219 15.44 9.61 9.41
N GLY A 220 15.38 9.68 10.74
CA GLY A 220 16.03 10.69 11.53
C GLY A 220 17.49 10.39 11.89
N ALA A 221 18.19 11.42 12.41
CA ALA A 221 19.50 11.26 13.02
C ALA A 221 19.40 10.71 14.46
N ASP A 222 18.26 10.94 15.13
CA ASP A 222 17.97 10.44 16.48
C ASP A 222 17.51 8.97 16.42
N LYS A 223 17.57 8.30 17.57
CA LYS A 223 17.02 6.94 17.71
C LYS A 223 15.50 6.94 17.43
N PRO A 224 14.96 5.88 16.84
CA PRO A 224 13.51 5.76 16.57
C PRO A 224 12.64 6.05 17.81
N SER A 225 13.06 5.59 19.00
CA SER A 225 12.35 5.83 20.26
C SER A 225 12.19 7.32 20.61
N THR A 226 13.12 8.18 20.23
CA THR A 226 13.02 9.63 20.45
C THR A 226 11.86 10.22 19.63
N TYR A 227 11.75 9.81 18.35
CA TYR A 227 10.66 10.24 17.48
C TYR A 227 9.32 9.69 17.95
N PHE A 228 9.22 8.42 18.35
CA PHE A 228 7.99 7.85 18.88
C PHE A 228 7.55 8.52 20.19
N ASN A 229 8.47 8.94 21.06
CA ASN A 229 8.12 9.69 22.26
C ASN A 229 7.52 11.06 21.91
N ARG A 230 8.14 11.81 20.97
CA ARG A 230 7.58 13.09 20.48
C ARG A 230 6.21 12.87 19.82
N ALA A 231 6.09 11.83 18.99
CA ALA A 231 4.81 11.48 18.35
C ALA A 231 3.71 11.25 19.41
N LYS A 232 4.03 10.50 20.49
CA LYS A 232 3.10 10.26 21.58
C LYS A 232 2.66 11.54 22.27
N GLU A 233 3.60 12.43 22.60
CA GLU A 233 3.31 13.72 23.23
C GLU A 233 2.39 14.57 22.38
N TYR A 234 2.66 14.69 21.08
CA TYR A 234 1.83 15.44 20.14
C TYR A 234 0.46 14.81 19.94
N ALA A 235 0.37 13.46 19.80
CA ALA A 235 -0.90 12.76 19.69
C ALA A 235 -1.77 12.98 20.93
N GLN A 236 -1.19 12.90 22.14
CA GLN A 236 -1.90 13.17 23.38
C GLN A 236 -2.36 14.64 23.48
N LYS A 237 -1.58 15.58 22.95
CA LYS A 237 -1.98 16.98 22.91
C LYS A 237 -3.10 17.20 21.91
N ALA A 238 -3.05 16.58 20.73
CA ALA A 238 -4.14 16.58 19.77
C ALA A 238 -5.44 16.06 20.38
N LEU A 239 -5.40 14.91 21.08
CA LEU A 239 -6.57 14.30 21.73
C LEU A 239 -7.12 15.11 22.91
N LYS A 240 -6.31 15.92 23.57
CA LYS A 240 -6.83 16.89 24.59
C LYS A 240 -7.62 18.01 23.95
N LEU A 241 -7.27 18.42 22.74
CA LEU A 241 -7.94 19.47 21.98
C LEU A 241 -9.15 18.92 21.22
N ASP A 242 -9.01 17.73 20.63
CA ASP A 242 -10.07 17.01 19.94
C ASP A 242 -10.02 15.50 20.25
N PRO A 243 -10.85 14.98 21.16
CA PRO A 243 -10.91 13.57 21.50
C PRO A 243 -11.32 12.64 20.33
N ASN A 244 -11.77 13.19 19.21
CA ASN A 244 -12.18 12.46 18.02
C ASN A 244 -11.18 12.57 16.87
N SER A 245 -9.92 12.96 17.10
CA SER A 245 -8.88 12.96 16.09
C SER A 245 -8.52 11.52 15.70
N ALA A 246 -8.93 11.11 14.49
CA ALA A 246 -8.62 9.79 13.94
C ALA A 246 -7.10 9.60 13.75
N GLU A 247 -6.40 10.65 13.31
CA GLU A 247 -4.96 10.65 13.10
C GLU A 247 -4.20 10.42 14.41
N ALA A 248 -4.61 11.09 15.49
CA ALA A 248 -3.96 10.96 16.78
C ALA A 248 -4.15 9.55 17.38
N HIS A 249 -5.36 8.97 17.29
CA HIS A 249 -5.62 7.59 17.65
C HIS A 249 -4.76 6.61 16.80
N ALA A 250 -4.69 6.82 15.51
CA ALA A 250 -3.89 5.96 14.63
C ALA A 250 -2.39 6.01 14.98
N VAL A 251 -1.85 7.19 15.28
CA VAL A 251 -0.45 7.34 15.72
C VAL A 251 -0.20 6.61 17.04
N LEU A 252 -1.13 6.67 18.01
CA LEU A 252 -1.00 5.89 19.23
C LEU A 252 -0.99 4.39 18.95
N GLY A 253 -1.85 3.94 18.03
CA GLY A 253 -1.87 2.55 17.54
C GLY A 253 -0.52 2.14 16.94
N LEU A 254 0.08 2.94 16.06
CA LEU A 254 1.40 2.67 15.47
C LEU A 254 2.49 2.58 16.55
N ILE A 255 2.50 3.49 17.54
CA ILE A 255 3.45 3.44 18.64
C ILE A 255 3.30 2.16 19.48
N MET A 256 2.07 1.68 19.64
CA MET A 256 1.80 0.41 20.33
C MET A 256 2.26 -0.80 19.51
N LEU A 257 2.16 -0.73 18.16
CA LEU A 257 2.73 -1.75 17.27
C LEU A 257 4.26 -1.85 17.42
N ASP A 258 4.97 -0.71 17.41
CA ASP A 258 6.41 -0.67 17.65
C ASP A 258 6.80 -1.35 18.98
N LYS A 259 5.98 -1.13 20.01
CA LYS A 259 6.14 -1.78 21.33
C LYS A 259 5.62 -3.21 21.40
N LYS A 260 5.16 -3.79 20.29
CA LYS A 260 4.56 -5.14 20.20
C LYS A 260 3.34 -5.35 21.10
N GLN A 261 2.64 -4.27 21.43
CA GLN A 261 1.40 -4.27 22.23
C GLN A 261 0.19 -4.41 21.28
N MET A 262 0.09 -5.57 20.59
CA MET A 262 -0.83 -5.77 19.47
C MET A 262 -2.31 -5.54 19.83
N ALA A 263 -2.78 -6.00 21.00
CA ALA A 263 -4.18 -5.82 21.40
C ALA A 263 -4.52 -4.33 21.65
N ALA A 264 -3.62 -3.59 22.30
CA ALA A 264 -3.80 -2.16 22.54
C ALA A 264 -3.73 -1.37 21.21
N ALA A 265 -2.80 -1.72 20.31
CA ALA A 265 -2.72 -1.15 18.98
C ALA A 265 -4.03 -1.33 18.21
N THR A 266 -4.59 -2.55 18.23
CA THR A 266 -5.88 -2.86 17.60
C THR A 266 -6.99 -1.93 18.08
N THR A 267 -7.12 -1.71 19.38
CA THR A 267 -8.17 -0.85 19.97
C THR A 267 -8.06 0.58 19.47
N GLU A 268 -6.87 1.16 19.47
CA GLU A 268 -6.66 2.53 18.98
C GLU A 268 -6.89 2.67 17.48
N LEU A 269 -6.47 1.67 16.69
CA LEU A 269 -6.64 1.67 15.23
C LEU A 269 -8.10 1.44 14.83
N GLU A 270 -8.85 0.57 15.51
CA GLU A 270 -10.29 0.42 15.32
C GLU A 270 -11.03 1.72 15.66
N ARG A 271 -10.60 2.43 16.72
CA ARG A 271 -11.16 3.74 17.07
C ARG A 271 -10.89 4.76 15.95
N ALA A 272 -9.66 4.82 15.44
CA ALA A 272 -9.30 5.70 14.33
C ALA A 272 -10.14 5.43 13.07
N ILE A 273 -10.32 4.14 12.70
CA ILE A 273 -11.14 3.74 11.55
C ILE A 273 -12.63 4.08 11.76
N ALA A 274 -13.13 3.96 13.00
CA ALA A 274 -14.51 4.31 13.32
C ALA A 274 -14.74 5.82 13.24
N LEU A 275 -13.73 6.64 13.55
CA LEU A 275 -13.78 8.10 13.47
C LEU A 275 -13.62 8.61 12.03
N ASP A 276 -12.68 8.06 11.28
CA ASP A 276 -12.49 8.35 9.85
C ASP A 276 -12.22 7.06 9.05
N PRO A 277 -13.24 6.42 8.47
CA PRO A 277 -13.07 5.22 7.65
C PRO A 277 -12.27 5.43 6.36
N SER A 278 -12.08 6.68 5.93
CA SER A 278 -11.31 7.05 4.75
C SER A 278 -9.83 7.29 5.05
N TYR A 279 -9.45 7.26 6.33
CA TYR A 279 -8.06 7.44 6.72
C TYR A 279 -7.23 6.17 6.47
N GLY A 280 -6.64 6.07 5.29
CA GLY A 280 -5.88 4.90 4.80
C GLY A 280 -4.81 4.38 5.77
N PRO A 281 -3.97 5.26 6.39
CA PRO A 281 -2.94 4.83 7.34
C PRO A 281 -3.47 4.04 8.54
N ALA A 282 -4.63 4.38 9.09
CA ALA A 282 -5.23 3.60 10.17
C ALA A 282 -5.54 2.16 9.74
N ARG A 283 -6.06 1.98 8.52
CA ARG A 283 -6.31 0.64 7.96
C ARG A 283 -5.03 -0.12 7.65
N GLU A 284 -4.00 0.56 7.14
CA GLU A 284 -2.68 -0.03 6.89
C GLU A 284 -2.10 -0.59 8.20
N TRP A 285 -2.00 0.24 9.23
CA TRP A 285 -1.45 -0.18 10.52
C TRP A 285 -2.33 -1.21 11.23
N TYR A 286 -3.65 -1.13 11.08
CA TYR A 286 -4.56 -2.15 11.59
C TYR A 286 -4.34 -3.50 10.88
N GLY A 287 -4.16 -3.48 9.56
CA GLY A 287 -3.81 -4.68 8.79
C GLY A 287 -2.50 -5.32 9.29
N ILE A 288 -1.46 -4.50 9.52
CA ILE A 288 -0.18 -4.95 10.08
C ILE A 288 -0.37 -5.53 11.49
N SER A 289 -1.17 -4.88 12.35
CA SER A 289 -1.50 -5.39 13.68
C SER A 289 -2.16 -6.77 13.63
N LEU A 290 -3.10 -6.95 12.71
CA LEU A 290 -3.80 -8.22 12.52
C LEU A 290 -2.87 -9.33 12.00
N LEU A 291 -1.97 -9.01 11.07
CA LEU A 291 -0.93 -9.95 10.64
C LEU A 291 -0.06 -10.36 11.82
N GLY A 292 0.36 -9.39 12.66
CA GLY A 292 1.12 -9.64 13.86
C GLY A 292 0.43 -10.50 14.91
N GLN A 293 -0.90 -10.60 14.87
CA GLN A 293 -1.72 -11.48 15.72
C GLN A 293 -2.05 -12.82 15.04
N GLY A 294 -1.51 -13.09 13.85
CA GLY A 294 -1.84 -14.27 13.10
C GLY A 294 -3.22 -14.25 12.42
N ARG A 295 -3.93 -13.15 12.47
CA ARG A 295 -5.21 -12.94 11.79
C ARG A 295 -4.97 -12.54 10.33
N VAL A 296 -4.27 -13.43 9.60
CA VAL A 296 -3.71 -13.12 8.28
C VAL A 296 -4.77 -12.77 7.22
N ARG A 297 -5.97 -13.38 7.30
CA ARG A 297 -7.09 -13.06 6.39
C ARG A 297 -7.64 -11.66 6.65
N ASP A 298 -7.89 -11.33 7.91
CA ASP A 298 -8.41 -10.02 8.31
C ASP A 298 -7.39 -8.93 7.98
N GLY A 299 -6.10 -9.18 8.25
CA GLY A 299 -5.00 -8.28 7.89
C GLY A 299 -4.94 -7.99 6.39
N PHE A 300 -5.06 -9.03 5.55
CA PHE A 300 -5.13 -8.87 4.10
C PHE A 300 -6.32 -7.98 3.67
N HIS A 301 -7.49 -8.18 4.27
CA HIS A 301 -8.67 -7.36 3.95
C HIS A 301 -8.50 -5.90 4.32
N GLN A 302 -7.88 -5.60 5.48
CA GLN A 302 -7.64 -4.21 5.87
C GLN A 302 -6.57 -3.54 4.99
N LEU A 303 -5.48 -4.24 4.67
CA LEU A 303 -4.46 -3.74 3.75
C LEU A 303 -5.01 -3.53 2.34
N ARG A 304 -5.91 -4.41 1.88
CA ARG A 304 -6.60 -4.23 0.60
C ARG A 304 -7.46 -2.97 0.62
N ALA A 305 -8.24 -2.76 1.68
CA ALA A 305 -9.06 -1.56 1.86
C ALA A 305 -8.19 -0.29 1.94
N ALA A 306 -7.02 -0.35 2.59
CA ALA A 306 -6.05 0.75 2.61
C ALA A 306 -5.49 1.04 1.21
N ALA A 307 -5.15 0.01 0.42
CA ALA A 307 -4.68 0.17 -0.95
C ALA A 307 -5.77 0.70 -1.90
N ASP A 308 -7.04 0.42 -1.63
CA ASP A 308 -8.15 0.99 -2.39
C ASP A 308 -8.35 2.49 -2.09
N LEU A 309 -8.02 2.96 -0.87
CA LEU A 309 -8.02 4.37 -0.48
C LEU A 309 -6.80 5.13 -1.02
N ASP A 310 -5.62 4.52 -0.98
CA ASP A 310 -4.38 5.08 -1.52
C ASP A 310 -3.63 4.02 -2.37
N PRO A 311 -3.97 3.90 -3.66
CA PRO A 311 -3.37 2.91 -4.56
C PRO A 311 -1.88 3.13 -4.84
N LEU A 312 -1.32 4.24 -4.39
CA LEU A 312 0.06 4.64 -4.66
C LEU A 312 0.94 4.56 -3.41
N SER A 313 0.36 4.23 -2.27
CA SER A 313 1.13 3.94 -1.08
C SER A 313 2.04 2.74 -1.33
N VAL A 314 3.34 3.02 -1.47
CA VAL A 314 4.37 1.99 -1.60
C VAL A 314 4.37 1.07 -0.39
N ALA A 315 4.22 1.64 0.81
CA ALA A 315 4.18 0.88 2.05
C ALA A 315 2.99 -0.07 2.10
N THR A 316 1.77 0.45 1.86
CA THR A 316 0.55 -0.38 1.84
C THR A 316 0.63 -1.49 0.78
N THR A 317 1.14 -1.17 -0.42
CA THR A 317 1.29 -2.15 -1.52
C THR A 317 2.32 -3.23 -1.16
N ALA A 318 3.43 -2.88 -0.52
CA ALA A 318 4.43 -3.83 -0.05
C ALA A 318 3.84 -4.76 1.03
N TRP A 319 3.16 -4.20 2.04
CA TRP A 319 2.50 -4.99 3.08
C TRP A 319 1.38 -5.88 2.54
N LEU A 320 0.66 -5.42 1.50
CA LEU A 320 -0.35 -6.22 0.83
C LEU A 320 0.28 -7.43 0.10
N GLY A 321 1.48 -7.26 -0.46
CA GLY A 321 2.28 -8.37 -1.00
C GLY A 321 2.61 -9.42 0.06
N SER A 322 3.12 -9.00 1.21
CA SER A 322 3.41 -9.90 2.34
C SER A 322 2.14 -10.57 2.89
N ALA A 323 1.05 -9.81 3.01
CA ALA A 323 -0.23 -10.36 3.46
C ALA A 323 -0.81 -11.38 2.48
N ALA A 324 -0.66 -11.17 1.17
CA ALA A 324 -1.03 -12.14 0.14
C ALA A 324 -0.21 -13.42 0.26
N TYR A 325 1.10 -13.31 0.51
CA TYR A 325 1.98 -14.45 0.74
C TYR A 325 1.53 -15.29 1.94
N PHE A 326 1.29 -14.68 3.10
CA PHE A 326 0.80 -15.38 4.30
C PHE A 326 -0.59 -16.01 4.10
N ASN A 327 -1.39 -15.48 3.18
CA ASN A 327 -2.66 -16.08 2.76
C ASN A 327 -2.52 -17.12 1.63
N ARG A 328 -1.31 -17.57 1.31
CA ARG A 328 -1.02 -18.53 0.24
C ARG A 328 -1.43 -18.07 -1.17
N ARG A 329 -1.59 -16.78 -1.38
CA ARG A 329 -1.94 -16.15 -2.66
C ARG A 329 -0.67 -15.71 -3.38
N PHE A 330 0.21 -16.66 -3.68
CA PHE A 330 1.58 -16.41 -4.13
C PHE A 330 1.66 -15.57 -5.42
N GLY A 331 0.78 -15.81 -6.40
CA GLY A 331 0.72 -14.99 -7.61
C GLY A 331 0.39 -13.53 -7.33
N GLU A 332 -0.53 -13.25 -6.40
CA GLU A 332 -0.85 -11.89 -5.97
C GLU A 332 0.27 -11.27 -5.13
N ALA A 333 0.95 -12.05 -4.29
CA ALA A 333 2.12 -11.60 -3.55
C ALA A 333 3.20 -11.06 -4.49
N ILE A 334 3.53 -11.80 -5.56
CA ILE A 334 4.46 -11.38 -6.59
C ILE A 334 3.95 -10.12 -7.32
N ALA A 335 2.67 -10.06 -7.65
CA ALA A 335 2.10 -8.93 -8.38
C ALA A 335 2.14 -7.63 -7.56
N TYR A 336 1.71 -7.66 -6.28
CA TYR A 336 1.76 -6.49 -5.40
C TYR A 336 3.19 -6.06 -5.09
N SER A 337 4.11 -7.01 -4.84
CA SER A 337 5.51 -6.69 -4.58
C SER A 337 6.19 -6.07 -5.82
N ARG A 338 5.88 -6.53 -7.03
CA ARG A 338 6.35 -5.89 -8.27
C ARG A 338 5.77 -4.49 -8.45
N GLN A 339 4.48 -4.30 -8.14
CA GLN A 339 3.86 -2.99 -8.16
C GLN A 339 4.56 -2.03 -7.17
N ALA A 340 4.92 -2.48 -5.98
CA ALA A 340 5.67 -1.67 -5.03
C ALA A 340 7.05 -1.26 -5.58
N LEU A 341 7.77 -2.15 -6.31
CA LEU A 341 9.02 -1.82 -6.99
C LEU A 341 8.83 -0.86 -8.17
N GLU A 342 7.72 -0.95 -8.89
CA GLU A 342 7.37 0.01 -9.96
C GLU A 342 7.12 1.41 -9.39
N LEU A 343 6.46 1.49 -8.23
CA LEU A 343 6.20 2.75 -7.52
C LEU A 343 7.49 3.31 -6.88
N SER A 344 8.35 2.45 -6.34
CA SER A 344 9.62 2.84 -5.72
C SER A 344 10.69 1.77 -5.98
N PRO A 345 11.58 1.96 -6.96
CA PRO A 345 12.66 1.01 -7.26
C PRO A 345 13.65 0.78 -6.11
N GLN A 346 13.71 1.69 -5.13
CA GLN A 346 14.55 1.57 -3.94
C GLN A 346 13.93 0.69 -2.85
N ARG A 347 12.66 0.30 -2.97
CA ARG A 347 11.97 -0.57 -2.00
C ARG A 347 12.34 -2.04 -2.21
N THR A 348 13.63 -2.32 -2.15
CA THR A 348 14.20 -3.62 -2.52
C THR A 348 13.87 -4.75 -1.55
N GLU A 349 13.39 -4.45 -0.34
CA GLU A 349 12.96 -5.44 0.66
C GLU A 349 11.80 -6.32 0.15
N VAL A 350 10.96 -5.80 -0.75
CA VAL A 350 9.87 -6.59 -1.36
C VAL A 350 10.37 -7.72 -2.26
N LEU A 351 11.66 -7.71 -2.65
CA LEU A 351 12.29 -8.81 -3.37
C LEU A 351 12.37 -10.09 -2.53
N VAL A 352 12.38 -9.95 -1.20
CA VAL A 352 12.28 -11.08 -0.26
C VAL A 352 10.93 -11.77 -0.46
N THR A 353 9.82 -11.03 -0.37
CA THR A 353 8.46 -11.59 -0.58
C THR A 353 8.29 -12.21 -1.97
N ILE A 354 8.90 -11.61 -3.01
CA ILE A 354 8.90 -12.19 -4.36
C ILE A 354 9.63 -13.55 -4.37
N GLY A 355 10.81 -13.61 -3.76
CA GLY A 355 11.58 -14.84 -3.67
C GLY A 355 10.86 -15.94 -2.89
N GLU A 356 10.32 -15.60 -1.71
CA GLU A 356 9.51 -16.50 -0.88
C GLU A 356 8.30 -17.07 -1.62
N ALA A 357 7.62 -16.22 -2.39
CA ALA A 357 6.46 -16.65 -3.17
C ALA A 357 6.87 -17.58 -4.32
N TYR A 358 8.02 -17.37 -4.96
CA TYR A 358 8.57 -18.29 -5.95
C TYR A 358 9.00 -19.62 -5.33
N GLU A 359 9.67 -19.60 -4.15
CA GLU A 359 9.98 -20.83 -3.41
C GLU A 359 8.72 -21.65 -3.10
N ALA A 360 7.68 -20.99 -2.61
CA ALA A 360 6.41 -21.66 -2.30
C ALA A 360 5.72 -22.24 -3.55
N GLN A 361 6.06 -21.77 -4.73
CA GLN A 361 5.62 -22.32 -6.03
C GLN A 361 6.58 -23.37 -6.58
N GLY A 362 7.73 -23.60 -5.93
CA GLY A 362 8.77 -24.55 -6.38
C GLY A 362 9.72 -23.97 -7.43
N ASP A 363 9.62 -22.69 -7.76
CA ASP A 363 10.53 -22.01 -8.71
C ASP A 363 11.76 -21.45 -7.97
N PHE A 364 12.65 -22.36 -7.57
CA PHE A 364 13.83 -22.01 -6.78
C PHE A 364 14.83 -21.14 -7.55
N ASP A 365 14.90 -21.24 -8.87
CA ASP A 365 15.81 -20.41 -9.66
C ASP A 365 15.36 -18.95 -9.69
N ALA A 366 14.06 -18.72 -9.87
CA ALA A 366 13.48 -17.38 -9.78
C ALA A 366 13.59 -16.79 -8.36
N ALA A 367 13.43 -17.62 -7.33
CA ALA A 367 13.64 -17.21 -5.94
C ALA A 367 15.08 -16.77 -5.68
N ILE A 368 16.06 -17.57 -6.08
CA ILE A 368 17.48 -17.25 -5.93
C ILE A 368 17.85 -15.96 -6.68
N ASP A 369 17.29 -15.74 -7.86
CA ASP A 369 17.51 -14.49 -8.61
C ASP A 369 16.94 -13.26 -7.85
N ALA A 370 15.76 -13.38 -7.27
CA ALA A 370 15.18 -12.32 -6.44
C ALA A 370 16.06 -12.04 -5.20
N TYR A 371 16.52 -13.06 -4.50
CA TYR A 371 17.38 -12.90 -3.32
C TYR A 371 18.76 -12.33 -3.66
N LYS A 372 19.35 -12.69 -4.81
CA LYS A 372 20.58 -12.06 -5.31
C LYS A 372 20.41 -10.57 -5.54
N LYS A 373 19.29 -10.16 -6.16
CA LYS A 373 18.96 -8.74 -6.38
C LYS A 373 18.78 -8.01 -5.06
N PHE A 374 18.10 -8.61 -4.08
CA PHE A 374 17.96 -8.06 -2.73
C PHE A 374 19.33 -7.86 -2.07
N GLY A 375 20.17 -8.90 -2.02
CA GLY A 375 21.50 -8.81 -1.40
C GLY A 375 22.48 -7.89 -2.12
N ALA A 376 22.26 -7.59 -3.40
CA ALA A 376 23.07 -6.64 -4.16
C ALA A 376 22.62 -5.19 -3.97
N ALA A 377 21.41 -4.96 -3.47
CA ALA A 377 20.83 -3.63 -3.33
C ALA A 377 21.48 -2.82 -2.19
N ALA A 378 21.86 -3.48 -1.09
CA ALA A 378 22.54 -2.85 0.02
C ALA A 378 23.50 -3.84 0.72
N ALA A 379 24.56 -3.31 1.34
CA ALA A 379 25.59 -4.15 1.99
C ALA A 379 25.05 -4.93 3.20
N ASP A 380 24.12 -4.34 3.95
CA ASP A 380 23.43 -4.92 5.10
C ASP A 380 22.42 -6.01 4.72
N HIS A 381 21.92 -6.01 3.48
CA HIS A 381 21.02 -7.07 2.98
C HIS A 381 21.75 -8.39 2.64
N ARG A 382 23.09 -8.39 2.54
CA ARG A 382 23.85 -9.54 2.04
C ARG A 382 23.75 -10.77 2.93
N ALA A 383 23.77 -10.58 4.24
CA ALA A 383 23.70 -11.69 5.19
C ALA A 383 22.32 -12.35 5.17
N GLU A 384 21.27 -11.55 5.17
CA GLU A 384 19.88 -11.99 5.03
C GLU A 384 19.65 -12.73 3.70
N ALA A 385 20.07 -12.14 2.59
CA ALA A 385 19.98 -12.78 1.27
C ALA A 385 20.69 -14.12 1.23
N SER A 386 21.83 -14.28 1.96
CA SER A 386 22.53 -15.53 2.03
C SER A 386 21.76 -16.61 2.80
N ALA A 387 21.05 -16.26 3.88
CA ALA A 387 20.18 -17.21 4.57
C ALA A 387 19.04 -17.68 3.66
N LEU A 388 18.38 -16.76 2.99
CA LEU A 388 17.30 -17.05 2.04
C LEU A 388 17.79 -17.93 0.88
N MET A 389 18.92 -17.58 0.27
CA MET A 389 19.53 -18.41 -0.80
C MET A 389 19.95 -19.78 -0.30
N ALA A 390 20.44 -19.92 0.95
CA ALA A 390 20.84 -21.21 1.50
C ALA A 390 19.65 -22.18 1.52
N HIS A 391 18.48 -21.71 1.94
CA HIS A 391 17.25 -22.52 1.91
C HIS A 391 16.88 -22.90 0.47
N ALA A 392 16.79 -21.94 -0.44
CA ALA A 392 16.41 -22.17 -1.84
C ALA A 392 17.38 -23.14 -2.55
N TYR A 393 18.69 -23.03 -2.30
CA TYR A 393 19.68 -23.97 -2.81
C TYR A 393 19.50 -25.39 -2.24
N ALA A 394 19.24 -25.51 -0.93
CA ALA A 394 18.99 -26.80 -0.31
C ALA A 394 17.75 -27.49 -0.87
N MET A 395 16.66 -26.74 -1.03
CA MET A 395 15.39 -27.23 -1.58
C MET A 395 15.51 -27.64 -3.06
N SER A 396 16.43 -27.03 -3.80
CA SER A 396 16.77 -27.38 -5.18
C SER A 396 17.91 -28.41 -5.31
N HIS A 397 18.26 -29.09 -4.22
CA HIS A 397 19.30 -30.14 -4.14
C HIS A 397 20.74 -29.66 -4.44
N ARG A 398 21.01 -28.36 -4.36
CA ARG A 398 22.33 -27.73 -4.58
C ARG A 398 23.05 -27.55 -3.24
N MET A 399 23.35 -28.65 -2.54
CA MET A 399 23.77 -28.67 -1.13
C MET A 399 25.12 -27.95 -0.87
N ASP A 400 26.08 -27.99 -1.80
CA ASP A 400 27.35 -27.28 -1.60
C ASP A 400 27.17 -25.77 -1.61
N GLN A 401 26.32 -25.26 -2.51
CA GLN A 401 25.95 -23.86 -2.55
C GLN A 401 25.15 -23.46 -1.30
N ALA A 402 24.22 -24.31 -0.86
CA ALA A 402 23.44 -24.10 0.35
C ALA A 402 24.33 -23.95 1.59
N ARG A 403 25.31 -24.87 1.77
CA ARG A 403 26.25 -24.82 2.90
C ARG A 403 27.16 -23.59 2.87
N THR A 404 27.59 -23.20 1.68
CA THR A 404 28.42 -21.98 1.51
C THR A 404 27.65 -20.74 1.93
N GLN A 405 26.41 -20.61 1.50
CA GLN A 405 25.57 -19.47 1.85
C GLN A 405 25.19 -19.47 3.33
N LEU A 406 24.84 -20.63 3.91
CA LEU A 406 24.60 -20.76 5.34
C LEU A 406 25.77 -20.37 6.20
N ALA A 407 27.00 -20.77 5.80
CA ALA A 407 28.20 -20.41 6.54
C ALA A 407 28.41 -18.90 6.60
N TYR A 408 28.17 -18.19 5.50
CA TYR A 408 28.21 -16.73 5.48
C TYR A 408 27.12 -16.10 6.36
N ALA A 409 25.87 -16.54 6.24
CA ALA A 409 24.74 -16.05 7.05
C ALA A 409 25.00 -16.24 8.55
N ARG A 410 25.55 -17.39 8.96
CA ARG A 410 25.92 -17.68 10.37
C ARG A 410 27.04 -16.78 10.89
N ALA A 411 28.03 -16.48 10.07
CA ALA A 411 29.11 -15.57 10.47
C ALA A 411 28.59 -14.13 10.71
N HIS A 412 27.42 -13.78 10.15
CA HIS A 412 26.77 -12.47 10.23
C HIS A 412 25.36 -12.59 10.85
N ALA A 413 25.14 -13.52 11.76
CA ALA A 413 23.82 -13.88 12.28
C ALA A 413 23.05 -12.72 12.96
N ARG A 414 23.74 -11.63 13.34
CA ARG A 414 23.09 -10.42 13.90
C ARG A 414 22.31 -9.62 12.86
N ASP A 415 22.69 -9.78 11.59
CA ASP A 415 22.12 -9.08 10.44
C ASP A 415 21.14 -9.98 9.65
N VAL A 416 20.71 -11.10 10.24
CA VAL A 416 19.84 -12.11 9.63
C VAL A 416 18.60 -12.30 10.48
N ASN A 417 17.43 -12.35 9.82
CA ASN A 417 16.18 -12.73 10.47
C ASN A 417 16.33 -14.14 11.07
N PRO A 418 16.08 -14.32 12.37
CA PRO A 418 16.21 -15.62 13.02
C PRO A 418 15.38 -16.73 12.36
N ALA A 419 14.19 -16.42 11.82
CA ALA A 419 13.38 -17.41 11.13
C ALA A 419 14.05 -17.93 9.86
N ASP A 420 14.63 -17.05 9.04
CA ASP A 420 15.30 -17.43 7.80
C ASP A 420 16.60 -18.19 8.07
N LEU A 421 17.35 -17.80 9.11
CA LEU A 421 18.54 -18.53 9.55
C LEU A 421 18.16 -19.95 10.04
N ALA A 422 17.09 -20.09 10.79
CA ALA A 422 16.60 -21.38 11.25
C ALA A 422 16.14 -22.27 10.09
N LEU A 423 15.44 -21.68 9.12
CA LEU A 423 14.96 -22.39 7.93
C LEU A 423 16.15 -22.90 7.08
N ALA A 424 17.15 -22.03 6.85
CA ALA A 424 18.38 -22.39 6.14
C ALA A 424 19.17 -23.52 6.85
N ALA A 425 19.29 -23.44 8.19
CA ALA A 425 19.95 -24.47 8.98
C ALA A 425 19.19 -25.80 8.92
N ALA A 426 17.87 -25.78 9.07
CA ALA A 426 17.05 -26.99 9.01
C ALA A 426 17.14 -27.70 7.65
N SER A 427 17.08 -26.96 6.55
CA SER A 427 17.14 -27.50 5.18
C SER A 427 18.49 -28.04 4.78
N THR A 428 19.58 -27.60 5.44
CA THR A 428 20.94 -28.12 5.25
C THR A 428 21.28 -29.26 6.19
N GLY A 429 20.36 -29.66 7.09
CA GLY A 429 20.53 -30.78 8.02
C GLY A 429 20.91 -30.39 9.45
N ASP A 430 21.20 -29.13 9.72
CA ASP A 430 21.59 -28.62 11.05
C ASP A 430 20.40 -28.35 11.97
N ARG A 431 19.61 -29.42 12.26
CA ARG A 431 18.37 -29.30 13.05
C ARG A 431 18.54 -28.71 14.43
N SER A 432 19.64 -29.04 15.11
CA SER A 432 19.90 -28.52 16.46
C SER A 432 20.09 -27.01 16.46
N ILE A 433 20.72 -26.45 15.43
CA ILE A 433 20.88 -25.01 15.25
C ILE A 433 19.53 -24.38 14.96
N ALA A 434 18.75 -24.96 14.05
CA ALA A 434 17.42 -24.45 13.71
C ALA A 434 16.51 -24.36 14.93
N LEU A 435 16.46 -25.42 15.76
CA LEU A 435 15.67 -25.44 17.00
C LEU A 435 16.19 -24.42 18.02
N GLY A 436 17.50 -24.27 18.17
CA GLY A 436 18.11 -23.30 19.08
C GLY A 436 17.78 -21.86 18.67
N VAL A 437 17.85 -21.56 17.37
CA VAL A 437 17.51 -20.23 16.83
C VAL A 437 16.02 -19.93 17.01
N LEU A 438 15.13 -20.87 16.68
CA LEU A 438 13.67 -20.67 16.83
C LEU A 438 13.24 -20.54 18.29
N LYS A 439 13.85 -21.30 19.20
CA LYS A 439 13.58 -21.20 20.64
C LYS A 439 13.91 -19.82 21.19
N ASN A 440 15.04 -19.24 20.76
CA ASN A 440 15.42 -17.89 21.12
C ASN A 440 14.58 -16.84 20.40
N ALA A 441 14.16 -17.11 19.16
CA ALA A 441 13.31 -16.22 18.36
C ALA A 441 11.87 -16.09 18.92
N HIS A 442 11.39 -17.11 19.64
CA HIS A 442 10.11 -17.06 20.33
C HIS A 442 10.01 -15.89 21.32
N GLU A 443 11.13 -15.51 21.92
CA GLU A 443 11.23 -14.33 22.79
C GLU A 443 11.23 -13.00 21.99
N HIS A 444 11.45 -13.02 20.66
CA HIS A 444 11.77 -11.85 19.83
C HIS A 444 10.88 -11.62 18.58
N SER A 445 9.67 -12.15 18.50
CA SER A 445 8.67 -11.88 17.42
C SER A 445 8.89 -12.48 16.02
N ALA A 446 9.92 -13.26 15.75
CA ALA A 446 10.06 -14.03 14.49
C ALA A 446 9.03 -15.17 14.35
N TRP A 447 8.13 -15.30 15.33
CA TRP A 447 7.19 -16.40 15.50
C TRP A 447 6.08 -16.42 14.44
N ILE A 448 5.66 -15.26 13.95
CA ILE A 448 4.60 -15.17 12.92
C ILE A 448 5.06 -15.80 11.61
N ALA A 449 6.31 -15.53 11.20
CA ALA A 449 6.88 -16.19 10.04
C ALA A 449 6.87 -17.70 10.20
N PHE A 450 7.28 -18.23 11.35
CA PHE A 450 7.25 -19.67 11.61
C PHE A 450 5.83 -20.26 11.53
N GLN A 451 4.80 -19.57 11.98
CA GLN A 451 3.42 -20.06 11.93
C GLN A 451 2.80 -20.02 10.54
N TYR A 452 3.05 -18.97 9.77
CA TYR A 452 2.30 -18.67 8.53
C TYR A 452 3.12 -18.75 7.26
N ASP A 453 4.45 -18.70 7.34
CA ASP A 453 5.32 -18.84 6.18
C ASP A 453 5.24 -20.26 5.59
N ALA A 454 4.94 -20.32 4.29
CA ALA A 454 4.78 -21.56 3.56
C ALA A 454 6.02 -22.46 3.58
N ARG A 455 7.21 -21.86 3.64
CA ARG A 455 8.50 -22.56 3.64
C ARG A 455 8.71 -23.44 4.88
N PHE A 456 8.02 -23.12 5.97
CA PHE A 456 8.06 -23.92 7.21
C PHE A 456 7.08 -25.11 7.24
N ASP A 457 6.24 -25.33 6.22
CA ASP A 457 5.21 -26.37 6.24
C ASP A 457 5.76 -27.75 6.58
N VAL A 458 6.89 -28.12 5.98
CA VAL A 458 7.53 -29.41 6.22
C VAL A 458 8.09 -29.51 7.65
N LEU A 459 8.64 -28.41 8.18
CA LEU A 459 9.21 -28.39 9.53
C LEU A 459 8.10 -28.49 10.58
N ARG A 460 6.97 -27.82 10.38
CA ARG A 460 5.83 -27.88 11.33
C ARG A 460 5.26 -29.27 11.55
N THR A 461 5.42 -30.18 10.60
CA THR A 461 5.00 -31.58 10.76
C THR A 461 5.97 -32.42 11.58
N GLN A 462 7.18 -31.94 11.82
CA GLN A 462 8.21 -32.66 12.62
C GLN A 462 7.94 -32.43 14.12
N ARG A 463 7.97 -33.50 14.92
CA ARG A 463 7.60 -33.50 16.34
C ARG A 463 8.27 -32.39 17.16
N GLU A 464 9.57 -32.19 16.94
CA GLU A 464 10.37 -31.21 17.68
C GLU A 464 9.96 -29.76 17.38
N PHE A 465 9.64 -29.44 16.12
CA PHE A 465 9.13 -28.14 15.69
C PHE A 465 7.67 -27.94 16.05
N ALA A 466 6.85 -29.01 16.00
CA ALA A 466 5.45 -28.96 16.40
C ALA A 466 5.29 -28.64 17.90
N GLN A 467 6.22 -29.11 18.75
CA GLN A 467 6.21 -28.79 20.18
C GLN A 467 6.52 -27.30 20.44
N LEU A 468 7.38 -26.67 19.65
CA LEU A 468 7.60 -25.23 19.72
C LEU A 468 6.35 -24.46 19.35
N ALA A 469 5.58 -24.94 18.36
CA ALA A 469 4.33 -24.30 17.92
C ALA A 469 3.19 -24.39 18.95
N GLN A 470 3.23 -25.35 19.87
CA GLN A 470 2.21 -25.55 20.92
C GLN A 470 2.56 -24.82 22.22
N ALA A 471 3.82 -24.43 22.42
CA ALA A 471 4.30 -23.76 23.61
C ALA A 471 4.12 -22.22 23.58
N SER A 472 3.58 -21.70 22.50
CA SER A 472 3.24 -20.30 22.23
C SER A 472 1.75 -20.05 22.35
#